data_0c05a209d591a2b3638759962aa7ad78
#
_entry.id   0c05a209d591a2b3638759962aa7ad78
#
_cell.length_a   1.000
_cell.length_b   1.000
_cell.length_c   1.000
_cell.angle_alpha   90.00
_cell.angle_beta   90.00
_cell.angle_gamma   90.00
#
_symmetry.space_group_name_H-M   'P 1'
#
loop_
_entity.id
_entity.type
_entity.pdbx_description
1 polymer ?
#
loop_
_entity_poly.entity_id
_entity_poly.type
_entity_poly.pdbx_seq_one_letter_code
_entity_poly.pdbx_strand_id
1 'polypeptide(L)'
;MGHFINEDFALEGKKARQLYHDYASQLPIIDFHCHLSPAMIAEDYHFQDLGEAWLAGDHYKWRAMRTHGVNEDYCTGEKSYREKFQKWAETVPYTLGNPLYHWTHLELARYFGIFDLLSPANAGMIFDKASAMLTGEDMGTRGLLQM
;
A
#
# COMPACT_ATOMS: atom_id res chain seq x y z
N MET A 1 -15.61 17.65 -4.46
CA MET A 1 -15.13 17.07 -3.18
C MET A 1 -13.69 16.63 -3.43
N GLY A 2 -12.75 16.98 -2.56
CA GLY A 2 -11.36 16.53 -2.69
C GLY A 2 -11.23 15.04 -2.35
N HIS A 3 -10.20 14.39 -2.88
CA HIS A 3 -9.86 13.01 -2.50
C HIS A 3 -9.42 12.93 -1.05
N PHE A 4 -9.61 11.76 -0.40
CA PHE A 4 -9.13 11.51 0.96
C PHE A 4 -7.62 11.70 1.04
N ILE A 5 -6.88 11.12 0.10
CA ILE A 5 -5.46 11.40 -0.09
C ILE A 5 -5.31 12.55 -1.09
N ASN A 6 -4.63 13.60 -0.69
CA ASN A 6 -4.33 14.78 -1.49
C ASN A 6 -2.93 15.31 -1.11
N GLU A 7 -2.46 16.35 -1.80
CA GLU A 7 -1.12 16.93 -1.61
C GLU A 7 -0.86 17.45 -0.20
N ASP A 8 -1.90 17.85 0.51
CA ASP A 8 -1.84 18.33 1.90
C ASP A 8 -2.22 17.24 2.92
N PHE A 9 -2.33 15.97 2.51
CA PHE A 9 -2.71 14.90 3.42
C PHE A 9 -1.77 14.87 4.64
N ALA A 10 -2.36 14.81 5.84
CA ALA A 10 -1.68 14.89 7.14
C ALA A 10 -0.94 16.22 7.43
N LEU A 11 -1.04 17.24 6.57
CA LEU A 11 -0.43 18.55 6.79
C LEU A 11 -1.44 19.54 7.40
N GLU A 12 -1.50 19.57 8.73
CA GLU A 12 -2.41 20.45 9.45
C GLU A 12 -1.81 21.86 9.59
N GLY A 13 -2.54 22.86 9.08
CA GLY A 13 -2.20 24.25 9.23
C GLY A 13 -1.14 24.78 8.24
N LYS A 14 -1.12 26.11 8.11
CA LYS A 14 -0.26 26.81 7.13
C LYS A 14 1.24 26.52 7.30
N LYS A 15 1.71 26.44 8.54
CA LYS A 15 3.15 26.22 8.81
C LYS A 15 3.60 24.83 8.42
N ALA A 16 2.78 23.78 8.66
CA ALA A 16 3.10 22.41 8.27
C ALA A 16 3.21 22.32 6.74
N ARG A 17 2.22 22.87 6.02
CA ARG A 17 2.23 22.91 4.53
C ARG A 17 3.43 23.65 4.00
N GLN A 18 3.71 24.84 4.54
CA GLN A 18 4.88 25.63 4.14
C GLN A 18 6.18 24.85 4.34
N LEU A 19 6.41 24.28 5.51
CA LEU A 19 7.62 23.51 5.80
C LEU A 19 7.77 22.30 4.90
N TYR A 20 6.68 21.61 4.62
CA TYR A 20 6.71 20.45 3.74
C TYR A 20 6.97 20.84 2.28
N HIS A 21 6.13 21.71 1.70
CA HIS A 21 6.20 22.02 0.27
C HIS A 21 7.43 22.85 -0.10
N ASP A 22 7.84 23.81 0.75
CA ASP A 22 8.96 24.69 0.44
C ASP A 22 10.33 24.03 0.72
N TYR A 23 10.38 23.00 1.60
CA TYR A 23 11.65 22.43 2.04
C TYR A 23 11.66 20.89 2.04
N ALA A 24 10.80 20.23 2.84
CA ALA A 24 10.94 18.83 3.14
C ALA A 24 10.66 17.92 1.94
N SER A 25 9.73 18.27 1.07
CA SER A 25 9.35 17.47 -0.11
C SER A 25 10.47 17.29 -1.13
N GLN A 26 11.50 18.15 -1.09
CA GLN A 26 12.64 18.11 -2.00
C GLN A 26 13.87 17.40 -1.40
N LEU A 27 13.79 16.98 -0.14
CA LEU A 27 14.91 16.31 0.51
C LEU A 27 14.93 14.82 0.15
N PRO A 28 16.12 14.23 0.03
CA PRO A 28 16.23 12.78 -0.16
C PRO A 28 15.72 12.04 1.07
N ILE A 29 15.01 10.93 0.84
CA ILE A 29 14.58 10.03 1.90
C ILE A 29 15.71 9.05 2.21
N ILE A 30 16.10 8.94 3.47
CA ILE A 30 17.01 7.91 3.96
C ILE A 30 16.18 6.94 4.78
N ASP A 31 15.76 5.85 4.15
CA ASP A 31 15.01 4.79 4.81
C ASP A 31 15.96 3.78 5.45
N PHE A 32 16.03 3.80 6.77
CA PHE A 32 16.89 2.89 7.54
C PHE A 32 16.15 1.62 8.02
N HIS A 33 14.86 1.53 7.75
CA HIS A 33 14.02 0.40 8.15
C HIS A 33 12.97 0.10 7.08
N CYS A 34 13.08 -1.05 6.43
CA CYS A 34 12.20 -1.48 5.37
C CYS A 34 11.85 -2.96 5.53
N HIS A 35 10.64 -3.36 5.12
CA HIS A 35 10.21 -4.76 5.12
C HIS A 35 10.54 -5.48 3.81
N LEU A 36 11.00 -4.77 2.78
CA LEU A 36 11.52 -5.41 1.57
C LEU A 36 12.84 -6.12 1.88
N SER A 37 12.97 -7.36 1.41
CA SER A 37 14.25 -8.06 1.50
C SER A 37 15.34 -7.33 0.70
N PRO A 38 16.55 -7.14 1.24
CA PRO A 38 17.67 -6.59 0.48
C PRO A 38 17.96 -7.36 -0.82
N ALA A 39 17.72 -8.67 -0.83
CA ALA A 39 17.87 -9.49 -2.04
C ALA A 39 16.86 -9.08 -3.11
N MET A 40 15.60 -8.84 -2.76
CA MET A 40 14.58 -8.37 -3.72
C MET A 40 14.98 -7.04 -4.34
N ILE A 41 15.56 -6.12 -3.56
CA ILE A 41 16.05 -4.83 -4.07
C ILE A 41 17.26 -5.03 -4.99
N ALA A 42 18.20 -5.91 -4.61
CA ALA A 42 19.41 -6.19 -5.39
C ALA A 42 19.08 -6.86 -6.73
N GLU A 43 18.07 -7.71 -6.77
CA GLU A 43 17.63 -8.45 -7.94
C GLU A 43 16.59 -7.69 -8.78
N ASP A 44 16.15 -6.53 -8.30
CA ASP A 44 15.04 -5.76 -8.90
C ASP A 44 13.78 -6.61 -9.09
N TYR A 45 13.36 -7.25 -8.02
CA TYR A 45 12.25 -8.20 -8.03
C TYR A 45 10.95 -7.54 -8.50
N HIS A 46 10.25 -8.20 -9.40
CA HIS A 46 8.93 -7.81 -9.88
C HIS A 46 7.84 -8.65 -9.21
N PHE A 47 6.94 -7.99 -8.51
CA PHE A 47 5.78 -8.66 -7.92
C PHE A 47 4.80 -9.12 -9.01
N GLN A 48 4.26 -10.32 -8.85
CA GLN A 48 3.30 -10.88 -9.81
C GLN A 48 1.93 -10.16 -9.75
N ASP A 49 1.55 -9.66 -8.58
CA ASP A 49 0.30 -8.94 -8.35
C ASP A 49 0.35 -8.09 -7.08
N LEU A 50 -0.70 -7.26 -6.88
CA LEU A 50 -0.81 -6.39 -5.71
C LEU A 50 -0.93 -7.17 -4.39
N GLY A 51 -1.54 -8.35 -4.43
CA GLY A 51 -1.70 -9.17 -3.22
C GLY A 51 -0.37 -9.74 -2.75
N GLU A 52 0.51 -10.17 -3.65
CA GLU A 52 1.88 -10.56 -3.31
C GLU A 52 2.62 -9.38 -2.72
N ALA A 53 2.63 -8.23 -3.41
CA ALA A 53 3.35 -7.04 -2.95
C ALA A 53 2.94 -6.61 -1.54
N TRP A 54 1.67 -6.75 -1.19
CA TRP A 54 1.13 -6.26 0.07
C TRP A 54 1.01 -7.30 1.17
N LEU A 55 0.86 -8.58 0.83
CA LEU A 55 0.45 -9.61 1.80
C LEU A 55 1.43 -10.77 1.91
N ALA A 56 2.46 -10.85 1.06
CA ALA A 56 3.44 -11.94 1.17
C ALA A 56 4.30 -11.85 2.43
N GLY A 57 4.61 -10.64 2.91
CA GLY A 57 5.53 -10.44 4.02
C GLY A 57 5.08 -9.46 5.10
N ASP A 58 3.92 -8.79 4.94
CA ASP A 58 3.49 -7.75 5.88
C ASP A 58 2.72 -8.30 7.07
N HIS A 59 3.45 -8.55 8.16
CA HIS A 59 2.88 -9.04 9.41
C HIS A 59 1.96 -8.04 10.12
N TYR A 60 2.01 -6.75 9.79
CA TYR A 60 1.07 -5.75 10.31
C TYR A 60 -0.32 -5.93 9.69
N LYS A 61 -0.39 -6.15 8.36
CA LYS A 61 -1.64 -6.44 7.67
C LYS A 61 -2.22 -7.77 8.16
N TRP A 62 -1.40 -8.83 8.30
CA TRP A 62 -1.86 -10.11 8.85
C TRP A 62 -2.43 -9.97 10.28
N ARG A 63 -1.80 -9.15 11.13
CA ARG A 63 -2.30 -8.88 12.49
C ARG A 63 -3.67 -8.22 12.46
N ALA A 64 -3.87 -7.22 11.60
CA ALA A 64 -5.15 -6.55 11.44
C ALA A 64 -6.23 -7.52 10.95
N MET A 65 -5.91 -8.35 9.95
CA MET A 65 -6.81 -9.38 9.42
C MET A 65 -7.22 -10.38 10.50
N ARG A 66 -6.27 -10.90 11.28
CA ARG A 66 -6.54 -11.80 12.41
C ARG A 66 -7.43 -11.13 13.47
N THR A 67 -7.15 -9.87 13.81
CA THR A 67 -7.96 -9.10 14.76
C THR A 67 -9.39 -8.91 14.25
N HIS A 68 -9.57 -8.82 12.94
CA HIS A 68 -10.88 -8.74 12.29
C HIS A 68 -11.57 -10.11 12.16
N GLY A 69 -10.93 -11.21 12.60
CA GLY A 69 -11.49 -12.56 12.58
C GLY A 69 -11.29 -13.30 11.26
N VAL A 70 -10.38 -12.84 10.40
CA VAL A 70 -10.04 -13.52 9.16
C VAL A 70 -9.27 -14.80 9.46
N ASN A 71 -9.68 -15.92 8.80
CA ASN A 71 -9.03 -17.22 8.95
C ASN A 71 -7.57 -17.17 8.47
N GLU A 72 -6.70 -17.94 9.13
CA GLU A 72 -5.25 -17.99 8.87
C GLU A 72 -4.90 -18.36 7.43
N ASP A 73 -5.73 -19.17 6.76
CA ASP A 73 -5.55 -19.51 5.34
C ASP A 73 -5.46 -18.30 4.41
N TYR A 74 -6.10 -17.18 4.79
CA TYR A 74 -6.06 -15.92 4.07
C TYR A 74 -4.95 -14.96 4.55
N CYS A 75 -4.29 -15.27 5.65
CA CYS A 75 -3.15 -14.50 6.14
C CYS A 75 -1.84 -15.10 5.61
N THR A 76 -1.41 -16.22 6.18
CA THR A 76 -0.15 -16.90 5.83
C THR A 76 -0.35 -18.25 5.14
N GLY A 77 -1.58 -18.75 5.04
CA GLY A 77 -1.90 -20.04 4.41
C GLY A 77 -1.91 -20.02 2.88
N GLU A 78 -2.51 -21.06 2.28
CA GLU A 78 -2.35 -21.39 0.86
C GLU A 78 -3.34 -20.69 -0.10
N LYS A 79 -4.17 -19.78 0.40
CA LYS A 79 -5.10 -19.04 -0.46
C LYS A 79 -4.33 -18.17 -1.46
N SER A 80 -4.93 -18.00 -2.65
CA SER A 80 -4.36 -17.11 -3.67
C SER A 80 -4.25 -15.67 -3.16
N TYR A 81 -3.30 -14.91 -3.68
CA TYR A 81 -3.14 -13.51 -3.31
C TYR A 81 -4.38 -12.67 -3.62
N ARG A 82 -5.13 -13.02 -4.66
CA ARG A 82 -6.43 -12.38 -4.95
C ARG A 82 -7.46 -12.61 -3.84
N GLU A 83 -7.58 -13.85 -3.33
CA GLU A 83 -8.46 -14.15 -2.20
C GLU A 83 -8.02 -13.46 -0.91
N LYS A 84 -6.70 -13.45 -0.64
CA LYS A 84 -6.11 -12.73 0.49
C LYS A 84 -6.38 -11.23 0.40
N PHE A 85 -6.22 -10.64 -0.79
CA PHE A 85 -6.49 -9.22 -1.03
C PHE A 85 -7.97 -8.87 -0.81
N GLN A 86 -8.89 -9.74 -1.21
CA GLN A 86 -10.32 -9.56 -0.91
C GLN A 86 -10.56 -9.48 0.60
N LYS A 87 -9.90 -10.34 1.39
CA LYS A 87 -10.00 -10.31 2.86
C LYS A 87 -9.32 -9.08 3.48
N TRP A 88 -8.25 -8.61 2.88
CA TRP A 88 -7.67 -7.32 3.25
C TRP A 88 -8.67 -6.17 3.00
N ALA A 89 -9.30 -6.12 1.83
CA ALA A 89 -10.31 -5.13 1.49
C ALA A 89 -11.55 -5.15 2.42
N GLU A 90 -11.92 -6.34 2.92
CA GLU A 90 -12.95 -6.49 3.96
C GLU A 90 -12.49 -5.93 5.31
N THR A 91 -11.19 -6.01 5.60
CA THR A 91 -10.59 -5.56 6.86
C THR A 91 -10.34 -4.05 6.91
N VAL A 92 -9.89 -3.45 5.81
CA VAL A 92 -9.46 -2.04 5.74
C VAL A 92 -10.47 -1.05 6.33
N PRO A 93 -11.79 -1.11 6.05
CA PRO A 93 -12.74 -0.16 6.64
C PRO A 93 -12.76 -0.16 8.16
N TYR A 94 -12.38 -1.26 8.79
CA TYR A 94 -12.31 -1.41 10.26
C TYR A 94 -10.98 -0.97 10.86
N THR A 95 -10.03 -0.56 10.01
CA THR A 95 -8.74 -0.01 10.45
C THR A 95 -8.74 1.53 10.55
N LEU A 96 -9.91 2.17 10.45
CA LEU A 96 -10.04 3.62 10.60
C LEU A 96 -9.44 4.09 11.93
N GLY A 97 -8.55 5.08 11.88
CA GLY A 97 -7.78 5.52 13.05
C GLY A 97 -6.47 4.76 13.28
N ASN A 98 -6.20 3.70 12.52
CA ASN A 98 -4.92 3.00 12.49
C ASN A 98 -4.10 3.47 11.26
N PRO A 99 -2.77 3.60 11.34
CA PRO A 99 -1.93 3.95 10.20
C PRO A 99 -2.12 3.07 8.96
N LEU A 100 -2.48 1.79 9.12
CA LEU A 100 -2.76 0.88 8.00
C LEU A 100 -3.85 1.40 7.05
N TYR A 101 -4.87 2.11 7.59
CA TYR A 101 -5.88 2.75 6.75
C TYR A 101 -5.27 3.82 5.84
N HIS A 102 -4.42 4.67 6.41
CA HIS A 102 -3.75 5.74 5.69
C HIS A 102 -2.75 5.17 4.66
N TRP A 103 -1.90 4.25 5.07
CA TRP A 103 -0.88 3.66 4.20
C TRP A 103 -1.49 2.94 3.00
N THR A 104 -2.54 2.13 3.21
CA THR A 104 -3.26 1.47 2.12
C THR A 104 -3.69 2.47 1.04
N HIS A 105 -4.30 3.59 1.43
CA HIS A 105 -4.80 4.58 0.49
C HIS A 105 -3.70 5.49 -0.07
N LEU A 106 -2.63 5.76 0.71
CA LEU A 106 -1.44 6.46 0.22
C LEU A 106 -0.72 5.68 -0.87
N GLU A 107 -0.53 4.38 -0.66
CA GLU A 107 0.09 3.48 -1.63
C GLU A 107 -0.76 3.39 -2.91
N LEU A 108 -2.08 3.23 -2.79
CA LEU A 108 -2.99 3.22 -3.95
C LEU A 108 -2.90 4.53 -4.74
N ALA A 109 -2.89 5.67 -4.07
CA ALA A 109 -2.83 6.97 -4.72
C ALA A 109 -1.45 7.21 -5.36
N ARG A 110 -0.37 6.96 -4.61
CA ARG A 110 1.00 7.29 -5.02
C ARG A 110 1.51 6.42 -6.17
N TYR A 111 1.39 5.10 -6.05
CA TYR A 111 1.96 4.17 -7.02
C TYR A 111 1.02 3.86 -8.18
N PHE A 112 -0.30 3.91 -7.96
CA PHE A 112 -1.28 3.44 -8.94
C PHE A 112 -2.27 4.51 -9.40
N GLY A 113 -2.21 5.73 -8.87
CA GLY A 113 -3.17 6.79 -9.21
C GLY A 113 -4.62 6.38 -8.90
N ILE A 114 -4.83 5.55 -7.86
CA ILE A 114 -6.15 5.08 -7.43
C ILE A 114 -6.53 5.85 -6.17
N PHE A 115 -7.54 6.71 -6.28
CA PHE A 115 -8.01 7.56 -5.18
C PHE A 115 -9.31 7.03 -4.53
N ASP A 116 -9.84 5.92 -5.04
CA ASP A 116 -11.00 5.25 -4.45
C ASP A 116 -10.62 4.64 -3.11
N LEU A 117 -11.50 4.78 -2.12
CA LEU A 117 -11.34 4.10 -0.84
C LEU A 117 -11.57 2.59 -1.03
N LEU A 118 -10.58 1.79 -0.62
CA LEU A 118 -10.65 0.34 -0.71
C LEU A 118 -11.79 -0.21 0.17
N SER A 119 -12.60 -1.04 -0.45
CA SER A 119 -13.75 -1.69 0.16
C SER A 119 -13.98 -3.07 -0.44
N PRO A 120 -14.79 -3.93 0.20
CA PRO A 120 -15.14 -5.24 -0.39
C PRO A 120 -15.74 -5.15 -1.80
N ALA A 121 -16.48 -4.07 -2.07
CA ALA A 121 -17.22 -3.89 -3.32
C ALA A 121 -16.32 -3.56 -4.52
N ASN A 122 -15.20 -2.87 -4.30
CA ASN A 122 -14.29 -2.46 -5.37
C ASN A 122 -12.94 -3.20 -5.37
N ALA A 123 -12.76 -4.15 -4.45
CA ALA A 123 -11.52 -4.90 -4.28
C ALA A 123 -11.03 -5.55 -5.58
N GLY A 124 -11.91 -6.24 -6.30
CA GLY A 124 -11.55 -6.90 -7.56
C GLY A 124 -11.06 -5.92 -8.62
N MET A 125 -11.74 -4.80 -8.81
CA MET A 125 -11.37 -3.77 -9.78
C MET A 125 -10.01 -3.14 -9.41
N ILE A 126 -9.80 -2.80 -8.14
CA ILE A 126 -8.54 -2.23 -7.65
C ILE A 126 -7.39 -3.22 -7.82
N PHE A 127 -7.61 -4.50 -7.43
CA PHE A 127 -6.63 -5.56 -7.60
C PHE A 127 -6.18 -5.68 -9.06
N ASP A 128 -7.14 -5.80 -9.99
CA ASP A 128 -6.84 -6.00 -11.40
C ASP A 128 -6.09 -4.80 -12.00
N LYS A 129 -6.53 -3.58 -11.68
CA LYS A 129 -5.90 -2.35 -12.16
C LYS A 129 -4.47 -2.20 -11.65
N ALA A 130 -4.25 -2.33 -10.34
CA ALA A 130 -2.93 -2.17 -9.74
C ALA A 130 -1.98 -3.31 -10.13
N SER A 131 -2.46 -4.56 -10.18
CA SER A 131 -1.65 -5.70 -10.62
C SER A 131 -1.19 -5.56 -12.07
N ALA A 132 -2.06 -5.09 -12.95
CA ALA A 132 -1.68 -4.81 -14.35
C ALA A 132 -0.58 -3.74 -14.45
N MET A 133 -0.58 -2.75 -13.57
CA MET A 133 0.49 -1.73 -13.53
C MET A 133 1.82 -2.32 -13.01
N LEU A 134 1.78 -3.20 -12.01
CA LEU A 134 2.97 -3.85 -11.44
C LEU A 134 3.74 -4.72 -12.44
N THR A 135 3.13 -5.13 -13.55
CA THR A 135 3.81 -5.86 -14.63
C THR A 135 4.61 -4.96 -15.58
N GLY A 136 4.60 -3.64 -15.39
CA GLY A 136 5.40 -2.69 -16.17
C GLY A 136 6.90 -2.83 -15.92
N GLU A 137 7.71 -2.46 -16.92
CA GLU A 137 9.19 -2.58 -16.85
C GLU A 137 9.79 -1.80 -15.67
N ASP A 138 9.26 -0.61 -15.36
CA ASP A 138 9.74 0.27 -14.29
C ASP A 138 9.12 -0.02 -12.91
N MET A 139 8.34 -1.09 -12.78
CA MET A 139 7.62 -1.44 -11.56
C MET A 139 8.29 -2.55 -10.74
N GLY A 140 9.57 -2.80 -10.97
CA GLY A 140 10.40 -3.59 -10.08
C GLY A 140 10.64 -2.88 -8.74
N THR A 141 11.21 -3.58 -7.77
CA THR A 141 11.46 -3.03 -6.43
C THR A 141 12.30 -1.75 -6.46
N ARG A 142 13.27 -1.63 -7.38
CA ARG A 142 14.08 -0.41 -7.53
C ARG A 142 13.26 0.74 -8.09
N GLY A 143 12.42 0.50 -9.09
CA GLY A 143 11.54 1.50 -9.67
C GLY A 143 10.54 2.03 -8.65
N LEU A 144 9.90 1.13 -7.90
CA LEU A 144 8.97 1.49 -6.83
C LEU A 144 9.61 2.34 -5.72
N LEU A 145 10.87 2.09 -5.38
CA LEU A 145 11.61 2.88 -4.39
C LEU A 145 12.01 4.27 -4.88
N GLN A 146 11.96 4.53 -6.18
CA GLN A 146 12.32 5.82 -6.79
C GLN A 146 11.10 6.70 -7.09
N MET A 147 9.88 6.17 -6.96
CA MET A 147 8.63 6.91 -7.15
C MET A 147 8.25 7.73 -5.90
#